data_7917585ae45923919e9cb3fcbc9cbff6
#
_entry.id   7917585ae45923919e9cb3fcbc9cbff6
#
_cell.length_a   1.000
_cell.length_b   1.000
_cell.length_c   1.000
_cell.angle_alpha   90.00
_cell.angle_beta   90.00
_cell.angle_gamma   90.00
#
_symmetry.space_group_name_H-M   'P 1'
#
loop_
_entity.id
_entity.type
_entity.pdbx_description
1 polymer ?
#
loop_
_entity_poly.entity_id
_entity_poly.type
_entity_poly.pdbx_seq_one_letter_code
_entity_poly.pdbx_strand_id
1 'polypeptide(L)'
;FLDGKNITHLKEHQRARTIGRLFQDPLRGTAPNMTIEENLGLAYSRGKRRSLTIGIRKKDVSVFRERLKELDLGLEDRMKMPVGLLSGGQRQALTLLMATIVTPKLLLLDEHTAALDPKTAEKVMRITEKIVKENALTTLMITHNISNAIEYGNKTIVMSQGKLLLTIEGEQRANTVSYTHL
;
A
#
# COMPACT_ATOMS: atom_id res chain seq x y z
N PHE A 1 -13.61 -14.90 -3.63
CA PHE A 1 -14.56 -14.05 -4.32
C PHE A 1 -14.23 -12.59 -4.04
N LEU A 2 -14.40 -11.71 -5.03
CA LEU A 2 -14.25 -10.26 -4.88
C LEU A 2 -15.51 -9.61 -5.50
N ASP A 3 -16.31 -8.89 -4.69
CA ASP A 3 -17.63 -8.36 -5.09
C ASP A 3 -18.52 -9.43 -5.78
N GLY A 4 -18.64 -10.59 -5.17
CA GLY A 4 -19.44 -11.70 -5.68
C GLY A 4 -18.85 -12.44 -6.91
N LYS A 5 -17.73 -11.98 -7.46
CA LYS A 5 -17.08 -12.62 -8.61
C LYS A 5 -15.98 -13.58 -8.14
N ASN A 6 -16.00 -14.80 -8.68
CA ASN A 6 -14.91 -15.75 -8.46
C ASN A 6 -13.66 -15.29 -9.22
N ILE A 7 -12.57 -15.02 -8.51
CA ILE A 7 -11.30 -14.57 -9.07
C ILE A 7 -10.21 -15.64 -9.04
N THR A 8 -10.54 -16.88 -8.65
CA THR A 8 -9.57 -17.97 -8.44
C THR A 8 -8.74 -18.26 -9.69
N HIS A 9 -9.40 -18.31 -10.85
CA HIS A 9 -8.74 -18.65 -12.11
C HIS A 9 -8.32 -17.44 -12.95
N LEU A 10 -8.49 -16.21 -12.42
CA LEU A 10 -8.00 -15.03 -13.11
C LEU A 10 -6.47 -15.00 -13.11
N LYS A 11 -5.87 -14.63 -14.24
CA LYS A 11 -4.44 -14.39 -14.36
C LYS A 11 -4.01 -13.23 -13.43
N GLU A 12 -2.77 -13.23 -12.99
CA GLU A 12 -2.26 -12.23 -12.03
C GLU A 12 -2.49 -10.78 -12.51
N HIS A 13 -2.19 -10.47 -13.78
CA HIS A 13 -2.42 -9.14 -14.34
C HIS A 13 -3.89 -8.72 -14.40
N GLN A 14 -4.83 -9.68 -14.40
CA GLN A 14 -6.28 -9.40 -14.33
C GLN A 14 -6.69 -9.06 -12.90
N ARG A 15 -6.18 -9.81 -11.91
CA ARG A 15 -6.37 -9.53 -10.48
C ARG A 15 -5.75 -8.19 -10.07
N ALA A 16 -4.57 -7.87 -10.60
CA ALA A 16 -3.87 -6.61 -10.35
C ALA A 16 -4.64 -5.35 -10.77
N ARG A 17 -5.71 -5.48 -11.58
CA ARG A 17 -6.59 -4.35 -11.94
C ARG A 17 -7.44 -3.87 -10.76
N THR A 18 -7.74 -4.77 -9.82
CA THR A 18 -8.66 -4.53 -8.70
C THR A 18 -8.02 -4.73 -7.33
N ILE A 19 -6.89 -5.40 -7.26
CA ILE A 19 -6.16 -5.67 -6.02
C ILE A 19 -4.84 -4.88 -6.05
N GLY A 20 -4.65 -4.00 -5.07
CA GLY A 20 -3.37 -3.39 -4.75
C GLY A 20 -2.59 -4.32 -3.82
N ARG A 21 -1.28 -4.45 -4.01
CA ARG A 21 -0.44 -5.25 -3.12
C ARG A 21 0.87 -4.53 -2.82
N LEU A 22 1.22 -4.49 -1.53
CA LEU A 22 2.56 -4.15 -1.07
C LEU A 22 3.27 -5.43 -0.63
N PHE A 23 4.53 -5.52 -1.00
CA PHE A 23 5.41 -6.61 -0.59
C PHE A 23 6.25 -6.17 0.60
N GLN A 24 6.76 -7.12 1.36
CA GLN A 24 7.72 -6.90 2.43
C GLN A 24 8.99 -6.18 1.90
N ASP A 25 9.49 -6.62 0.74
CA ASP A 25 10.58 -5.94 0.03
C ASP A 25 10.03 -4.89 -0.95
N PRO A 26 10.25 -3.59 -0.70
CA PRO A 26 9.75 -2.52 -1.57
C PRO A 26 10.39 -2.50 -2.97
N LEU A 27 11.51 -3.19 -3.18
CA LEU A 27 12.11 -3.34 -4.51
C LEU A 27 11.23 -4.14 -5.46
N ARG A 28 10.47 -5.11 -4.93
CA ARG A 28 9.57 -5.94 -5.75
C ARG A 28 8.38 -5.18 -6.34
N GLY A 29 8.04 -4.04 -5.76
CA GLY A 29 6.94 -3.19 -6.22
C GLY A 29 7.36 -2.09 -7.17
N THR A 30 8.66 -1.91 -7.45
CA THR A 30 9.20 -0.78 -8.20
C THR A 30 10.16 -1.20 -9.30
N ALA A 31 10.37 -0.31 -10.29
CA ALA A 31 11.45 -0.40 -11.27
C ALA A 31 12.59 0.55 -10.82
N PRO A 32 13.65 0.08 -10.14
CA PRO A 32 14.60 0.92 -9.44
C PRO A 32 15.41 1.85 -10.36
N ASN A 33 15.61 1.45 -11.61
CA ASN A 33 16.34 2.24 -12.61
C ASN A 33 15.46 3.31 -13.30
N MET A 34 14.15 3.25 -13.10
CA MET A 34 13.20 4.23 -13.61
C MET A 34 12.98 5.33 -12.58
N THR A 35 12.60 6.52 -13.05
CA THR A 35 12.28 7.66 -12.20
C THR A 35 10.99 7.45 -11.40
N ILE A 36 10.77 8.25 -10.37
CA ILE A 36 9.51 8.28 -9.59
C ILE A 36 8.31 8.48 -10.53
N GLU A 37 8.42 9.46 -11.44
CA GLU A 37 7.37 9.78 -12.43
C GLU A 37 7.04 8.58 -13.33
N GLU A 38 8.05 7.88 -13.82
CA GLU A 38 7.87 6.71 -14.68
C GLU A 38 7.24 5.54 -13.92
N ASN A 39 7.66 5.28 -12.69
CA ASN A 39 7.03 4.27 -11.82
C ASN A 39 5.55 4.59 -11.57
N LEU A 40 5.22 5.85 -11.24
CA LEU A 40 3.83 6.29 -11.08
C LEU A 40 3.04 6.18 -12.38
N GLY A 41 3.65 6.49 -13.52
CA GLY A 41 3.04 6.34 -14.86
C GLY A 41 2.66 4.89 -15.16
N LEU A 42 3.54 3.93 -14.83
CA LEU A 42 3.25 2.50 -14.94
C LEU A 42 2.06 2.10 -14.06
N ALA A 43 2.08 2.52 -12.78
CA ALA A 43 1.00 2.22 -11.84
C ALA A 43 -0.34 2.85 -12.27
N TYR A 44 -0.31 4.10 -12.73
CA TYR A 44 -1.49 4.84 -13.16
C TYR A 44 -2.11 4.30 -14.46
N SER A 45 -1.31 3.60 -15.28
CA SER A 45 -1.80 2.92 -16.48
C SER A 45 -2.54 1.60 -16.19
N ARG A 46 -2.55 1.15 -14.94
CA ARG A 46 -3.19 -0.10 -14.52
C ARG A 46 -4.68 -0.10 -14.85
N GLY A 47 -5.12 -1.12 -15.58
CA GLY A 47 -6.52 -1.27 -15.99
C GLY A 47 -6.98 -0.43 -17.19
N LYS A 48 -6.15 0.47 -17.70
CA LYS A 48 -6.46 1.26 -18.89
C LYS A 48 -6.07 0.49 -20.17
N ARG A 49 -6.85 0.63 -21.24
CA ARG A 49 -6.44 0.16 -22.57
C ARG A 49 -5.22 0.98 -23.00
N ARG A 50 -4.12 0.30 -23.30
CA ARG A 50 -2.93 0.95 -23.87
C ARG A 50 -3.26 1.47 -25.26
N SER A 51 -3.19 2.77 -25.47
CA SER A 51 -3.04 3.36 -26.78
C SER A 51 -1.55 3.42 -27.12
N LEU A 52 -1.20 3.17 -28.37
CA LEU A 52 0.19 3.18 -28.87
C LEU A 52 0.89 4.54 -28.74
N THR A 53 0.19 5.57 -28.31
CA THR A 53 0.63 6.96 -28.45
C THR A 53 1.21 7.58 -27.19
N ILE A 54 1.33 6.90 -25.99
CA ILE A 54 1.52 7.79 -24.87
C ILE A 54 2.38 7.24 -23.76
N GLY A 55 3.49 7.92 -23.63
CA GLY A 55 4.17 8.19 -22.38
C GLY A 55 3.28 8.98 -21.38
N ILE A 56 3.89 9.47 -20.32
CA ILE A 56 3.24 10.26 -19.26
C ILE A 56 2.85 11.64 -19.85
N ARG A 57 1.59 12.04 -19.72
CA ARG A 57 1.11 13.35 -20.19
C ARG A 57 1.40 14.40 -19.12
N LYS A 58 1.54 15.68 -19.52
CA LYS A 58 1.74 16.80 -18.59
C LYS A 58 0.69 16.84 -17.47
N LYS A 59 -0.58 16.56 -17.79
CA LYS A 59 -1.66 16.48 -16.80
C LYS A 59 -1.47 15.35 -15.78
N ASP A 60 -0.89 14.22 -16.20
CA ASP A 60 -0.64 13.09 -15.29
C ASP A 60 0.49 13.45 -14.31
N VAL A 61 1.49 14.22 -14.78
CA VAL A 61 2.58 14.75 -13.93
C VAL A 61 2.04 15.63 -12.80
N SER A 62 1.06 16.50 -13.11
CA SER A 62 0.44 17.35 -12.08
C SER A 62 -0.28 16.49 -11.02
N VAL A 63 -1.04 15.48 -11.46
CA VAL A 63 -1.71 14.53 -10.55
C VAL A 63 -0.68 13.82 -9.68
N PHE A 64 0.42 13.33 -10.26
CA PHE A 64 1.47 12.64 -9.51
C PHE A 64 2.10 13.56 -8.46
N ARG A 65 2.38 14.81 -8.80
CA ARG A 65 2.95 15.80 -7.89
C ARG A 65 2.05 16.04 -6.67
N GLU A 66 0.75 16.24 -6.90
CA GLU A 66 -0.21 16.45 -5.80
C GLU A 66 -0.30 15.21 -4.90
N ARG A 67 -0.36 14.01 -5.47
CA ARG A 67 -0.38 12.77 -4.70
C ARG A 67 0.91 12.51 -3.92
N LEU A 68 2.06 12.91 -4.46
CA LEU A 68 3.35 12.81 -3.76
C LEU A 68 3.43 13.77 -2.57
N LYS A 69 2.88 14.99 -2.69
CA LYS A 69 2.80 15.94 -1.56
C LYS A 69 2.04 15.38 -0.36
N GLU A 70 0.98 14.57 -0.60
CA GLU A 70 0.19 13.95 0.45
C GLU A 70 1.03 13.01 1.34
N LEU A 71 2.18 12.49 0.82
CA LEU A 71 3.10 11.64 1.56
C LEU A 71 3.99 12.40 2.54
N ASP A 72 4.17 13.71 2.34
CA ASP A 72 5.04 14.57 3.17
C ASP A 72 6.49 14.03 3.28
N LEU A 73 7.08 13.66 2.14
CA LEU A 73 8.44 13.09 2.05
C LEU A 73 9.37 13.84 1.09
N GLY A 74 8.92 14.99 0.53
CA GLY A 74 9.67 15.80 -0.43
C GLY A 74 9.92 15.08 -1.78
N LEU A 75 9.08 14.11 -2.14
CA LEU A 75 9.20 13.36 -3.38
C LEU A 75 8.63 14.10 -4.59
N GLU A 76 7.72 15.03 -4.36
CA GLU A 76 7.09 15.90 -5.37
C GLU A 76 8.09 16.77 -6.14
N ASP A 77 9.22 17.12 -5.50
CA ASP A 77 10.28 17.92 -6.11
C ASP A 77 11.39 17.05 -6.74
N ARG A 78 11.31 15.73 -6.54
CA ARG A 78 12.33 14.76 -6.98
C ARG A 78 11.79 13.75 -8.00
N MET A 79 10.72 14.09 -8.73
CA MET A 79 10.01 13.16 -9.63
C MET A 79 10.90 12.56 -10.73
N LYS A 80 11.99 13.23 -11.10
CA LYS A 80 12.98 12.75 -12.09
C LYS A 80 14.10 11.91 -11.48
N MET A 81 14.10 11.72 -10.15
CA MET A 81 15.09 10.88 -9.48
C MET A 81 14.76 9.39 -9.70
N PRO A 82 15.76 8.54 -9.99
CA PRO A 82 15.61 7.10 -10.01
C PRO A 82 15.14 6.56 -8.64
N VAL A 83 14.19 5.65 -8.65
CA VAL A 83 13.61 5.08 -7.41
C VAL A 83 14.64 4.31 -6.59
N GLY A 84 15.65 3.74 -7.25
CA GLY A 84 16.76 3.06 -6.56
C GLY A 84 17.55 3.95 -5.58
N LEU A 85 17.52 5.28 -5.74
CA LEU A 85 18.18 6.24 -4.86
C LEU A 85 17.35 6.68 -3.65
N LEU A 86 16.11 6.23 -3.55
CA LEU A 86 15.22 6.54 -2.42
C LEU A 86 15.64 5.75 -1.17
N SER A 87 15.43 6.33 0.01
CA SER A 87 15.50 5.58 1.28
C SER A 87 14.43 4.47 1.33
N GLY A 88 14.62 3.50 2.21
CA GLY A 88 13.65 2.40 2.39
C GLY A 88 12.22 2.92 2.64
N GLY A 89 12.07 3.87 3.56
CA GLY A 89 10.75 4.47 3.88
C GLY A 89 10.15 5.28 2.74
N GLN A 90 10.97 6.08 2.04
CA GLN A 90 10.50 6.82 0.86
C GLN A 90 10.02 5.88 -0.24
N ARG A 91 10.77 4.79 -0.48
CA ARG A 91 10.39 3.77 -1.47
C ARG A 91 9.13 3.03 -1.07
N GLN A 92 8.99 2.70 0.21
CA GLN A 92 7.80 2.04 0.73
C GLN A 92 6.55 2.92 0.59
N ALA A 93 6.64 4.21 0.95
CA ALA A 93 5.56 5.16 0.77
C ALA A 93 5.20 5.37 -0.72
N LEU A 94 6.22 5.43 -1.61
CA LEU A 94 5.99 5.47 -3.05
C LEU A 94 5.27 4.21 -3.54
N THR A 95 5.67 3.02 -3.08
CA THR A 95 5.03 1.74 -3.45
C THR A 95 3.57 1.71 -3.00
N LEU A 96 3.29 2.24 -1.81
CA LEU A 96 1.91 2.38 -1.31
C LEU A 96 1.10 3.31 -2.22
N LEU A 97 1.64 4.47 -2.59
CA LEU A 97 0.99 5.37 -3.53
C LEU A 97 0.75 4.69 -4.88
N MET A 98 1.74 3.96 -5.43
CA MET A 98 1.59 3.20 -6.66
C MET A 98 0.48 2.14 -6.58
N ALA A 99 0.33 1.48 -5.43
CA ALA A 99 -0.74 0.49 -5.22
C ALA A 99 -2.14 1.13 -5.15
N THR A 100 -2.24 2.41 -4.76
CA THR A 100 -3.48 3.11 -4.46
C THR A 100 -3.83 4.28 -5.39
N ILE A 101 -2.90 4.72 -6.25
CA ILE A 101 -3.12 5.84 -7.21
C ILE A 101 -4.27 5.57 -8.19
N VAL A 102 -4.53 4.31 -8.49
CA VAL A 102 -5.80 3.82 -9.03
C VAL A 102 -6.45 3.03 -7.92
N THR A 103 -7.50 3.56 -7.33
CA THR A 103 -8.17 3.01 -6.14
C THR A 103 -8.50 1.53 -6.32
N PRO A 104 -7.86 0.63 -5.56
CA PRO A 104 -8.14 -0.80 -5.64
C PRO A 104 -9.42 -1.14 -4.85
N LYS A 105 -10.03 -2.28 -5.14
CA LYS A 105 -11.13 -2.82 -4.33
C LYS A 105 -10.64 -3.52 -3.06
N LEU A 106 -9.42 -4.02 -3.08
CA LEU A 106 -8.76 -4.66 -1.95
C LEU A 106 -7.29 -4.25 -1.96
N LEU A 107 -6.79 -3.82 -0.81
CA LEU A 107 -5.38 -3.55 -0.58
C LEU A 107 -4.79 -4.66 0.31
N LEU A 108 -3.73 -5.31 -0.16
CA LEU A 108 -2.98 -6.33 0.58
C LEU A 108 -1.65 -5.74 1.03
N LEU A 109 -1.40 -5.75 2.33
CA LEU A 109 -0.19 -5.26 2.98
C LEU A 109 0.52 -6.43 3.65
N ASP A 110 1.68 -6.81 3.12
CA ASP A 110 2.43 -7.97 3.57
C ASP A 110 3.70 -7.51 4.29
N GLU A 111 3.63 -7.39 5.62
CA GLU A 111 4.73 -6.93 6.50
C GLU A 111 5.45 -5.66 5.97
N HIS A 112 4.71 -4.75 5.40
CA HIS A 112 5.22 -3.65 4.58
C HIS A 112 6.09 -2.61 5.34
N THR A 113 6.24 -2.74 6.65
CA THR A 113 7.11 -1.89 7.48
C THR A 113 8.23 -2.65 8.19
N ALA A 114 8.30 -3.98 8.04
CA ALA A 114 9.21 -4.82 8.82
C ALA A 114 10.71 -4.53 8.55
N ALA A 115 11.04 -4.08 7.34
CA ALA A 115 12.42 -3.78 6.95
C ALA A 115 12.85 -2.31 7.25
N LEU A 116 12.02 -1.54 7.96
CA LEU A 116 12.25 -0.13 8.26
C LEU A 116 12.67 0.05 9.72
N ASP A 117 13.44 1.11 9.99
CA ASP A 117 13.67 1.55 11.36
C ASP A 117 12.35 2.01 12.03
N PRO A 118 12.25 1.96 13.37
CA PRO A 118 10.98 2.19 14.07
C PRO A 118 10.31 3.54 13.74
N LYS A 119 11.09 4.61 13.66
CA LYS A 119 10.56 5.96 13.37
C LYS A 119 10.02 6.06 11.94
N THR A 120 10.71 5.48 10.99
CA THR A 120 10.28 5.44 9.59
C THR A 120 9.08 4.51 9.43
N ALA A 121 9.07 3.36 10.09
CA ALA A 121 7.94 2.43 10.10
C ALA A 121 6.66 3.11 10.60
N GLU A 122 6.73 3.84 11.71
CA GLU A 122 5.60 4.61 12.26
C GLU A 122 5.10 5.67 11.26
N LYS A 123 6.00 6.42 10.60
CA LYS A 123 5.60 7.40 9.56
C LYS A 123 4.88 6.71 8.40
N VAL A 124 5.41 5.59 7.90
CA VAL A 124 4.79 4.83 6.81
C VAL A 124 3.42 4.27 7.24
N MET A 125 3.28 3.78 8.47
CA MET A 125 1.99 3.31 9.00
C MET A 125 0.94 4.43 9.05
N ARG A 126 1.31 5.63 9.52
CA ARG A 126 0.40 6.79 9.50
C ARG A 126 -0.04 7.18 8.09
N ILE A 127 0.87 7.17 7.12
CA ILE A 127 0.56 7.41 5.71
C ILE A 127 -0.41 6.34 5.20
N THR A 128 -0.15 5.07 5.54
CA THR A 128 -1.02 3.94 5.17
C THR A 128 -2.43 4.13 5.72
N GLU A 129 -2.55 4.42 7.01
CA GLU A 129 -3.84 4.64 7.66
C GLU A 129 -4.61 5.81 7.01
N LYS A 130 -3.94 6.93 6.77
CA LYS A 130 -4.52 8.10 6.09
C LYS A 130 -5.10 7.71 4.73
N ILE A 131 -4.29 7.06 3.87
CA ILE A 131 -4.73 6.65 2.52
C ILE A 131 -5.90 5.67 2.59
N VAL A 132 -5.86 4.69 3.51
CA VAL A 132 -6.93 3.70 3.69
C VAL A 132 -8.23 4.37 4.12
N LYS A 133 -8.19 5.30 5.08
CA LYS A 133 -9.37 6.02 5.58
C LYS A 133 -9.95 6.96 4.52
N GLU A 134 -9.13 7.80 3.89
CA GLU A 134 -9.56 8.79 2.90
C GLU A 134 -10.20 8.14 1.66
N ASN A 135 -9.75 6.97 1.27
CA ASN A 135 -10.26 6.25 0.10
C ASN A 135 -11.24 5.11 0.47
N ALA A 136 -11.61 4.95 1.74
CA ALA A 136 -12.48 3.88 2.26
C ALA A 136 -12.07 2.48 1.75
N LEU A 137 -10.76 2.17 1.78
CA LEU A 137 -10.21 0.94 1.20
C LEU A 137 -10.48 -0.27 2.10
N THR A 138 -11.02 -1.34 1.52
CA THR A 138 -10.95 -2.65 2.16
C THR A 138 -9.49 -3.10 2.17
N THR A 139 -8.94 -3.33 3.37
CA THR A 139 -7.51 -3.62 3.53
C THR A 139 -7.30 -4.88 4.36
N LEU A 140 -6.42 -5.76 3.90
CA LEU A 140 -5.90 -6.89 4.66
C LEU A 140 -4.42 -6.66 4.92
N MET A 141 -4.04 -6.52 6.19
CA MET A 141 -2.66 -6.33 6.63
C MET A 141 -2.17 -7.59 7.34
N ILE A 142 -1.01 -8.09 6.94
CA ILE A 142 -0.27 -9.13 7.63
C ILE A 142 0.87 -8.47 8.39
N THR A 143 1.00 -8.76 9.66
CA THR A 143 2.08 -8.25 10.52
C THR A 143 2.40 -9.26 11.63
N HIS A 144 3.67 -9.31 12.02
CA HIS A 144 4.11 -10.02 13.22
C HIS A 144 4.20 -9.09 14.44
N ASN A 145 3.99 -7.78 14.25
CA ASN A 145 3.95 -6.81 15.34
C ASN A 145 2.54 -6.79 15.96
N ILE A 146 2.45 -7.25 17.21
CA ILE A 146 1.17 -7.38 17.93
C ILE A 146 0.54 -6.02 18.18
N SER A 147 1.32 -4.97 18.52
CA SER A 147 0.81 -3.62 18.73
C SER A 147 0.13 -3.10 17.46
N ASN A 148 0.80 -3.23 16.30
CA ASN A 148 0.20 -2.84 15.02
C ASN A 148 -1.08 -3.64 14.71
N ALA A 149 -1.09 -4.95 15.00
CA ALA A 149 -2.25 -5.81 14.76
C ALA A 149 -3.47 -5.41 15.62
N ILE A 150 -3.24 -4.83 16.79
CA ILE A 150 -4.27 -4.36 17.70
C ILE A 150 -4.65 -2.90 17.41
N GLU A 151 -3.71 -2.05 17.08
CA GLU A 151 -3.93 -0.61 16.85
C GLU A 151 -4.66 -0.34 15.54
N TYR A 152 -4.22 -0.97 14.44
CA TYR A 152 -4.74 -0.69 13.09
C TYR A 152 -5.87 -1.63 12.66
N GLY A 153 -6.82 -1.09 11.89
CA GLY A 153 -7.97 -1.83 11.36
C GLY A 153 -9.13 -1.98 12.36
N ASN A 154 -10.12 -2.76 12.01
CA ASN A 154 -11.34 -2.98 12.80
C ASN A 154 -11.56 -4.46 13.20
N LYS A 155 -10.76 -5.36 12.65
CA LYS A 155 -10.80 -6.79 12.90
C LYS A 155 -9.39 -7.36 12.90
N THR A 156 -9.04 -8.13 13.93
CA THR A 156 -7.74 -8.81 14.05
C THR A 156 -7.96 -10.32 14.04
N ILE A 157 -7.18 -11.01 13.22
CA ILE A 157 -7.22 -12.47 13.09
C ILE A 157 -5.84 -13.00 13.48
N VAL A 158 -5.80 -13.91 14.45
CA VAL A 158 -4.58 -14.57 14.88
C VAL A 158 -4.52 -15.96 14.23
N MET A 159 -3.43 -16.24 13.55
CA MET A 159 -3.19 -17.52 12.89
C MET A 159 -1.93 -18.19 13.43
N SER A 160 -1.96 -19.52 13.55
CA SER A 160 -0.80 -20.34 13.86
C SER A 160 -0.92 -21.68 13.16
N GLN A 161 0.19 -22.17 12.62
CA GLN A 161 0.29 -23.46 11.92
C GLN A 161 -0.81 -23.65 10.83
N GLY A 162 -1.14 -22.57 10.10
CA GLY A 162 -2.17 -22.61 9.06
C GLY A 162 -3.62 -22.64 9.56
N LYS A 163 -3.83 -22.51 10.88
CA LYS A 163 -5.17 -22.53 11.51
C LYS A 163 -5.49 -21.16 12.10
N LEU A 164 -6.76 -20.77 12.02
CA LEU A 164 -7.30 -19.61 12.70
C LEU A 164 -7.46 -19.97 14.18
N LEU A 165 -6.77 -19.23 15.06
CA LEU A 165 -6.84 -19.43 16.51
C LEU A 165 -7.86 -18.51 17.16
N LEU A 166 -7.88 -17.25 16.79
CA LEU A 166 -8.66 -16.21 17.44
C LEU A 166 -9.06 -15.13 16.44
N THR A 167 -10.25 -14.60 16.61
CA THR A 167 -10.73 -13.38 15.93
C THR A 167 -11.14 -12.38 16.98
N ILE A 168 -10.63 -11.15 16.91
CA ILE A 168 -10.95 -10.04 17.81
C ILE A 168 -11.59 -8.93 16.98
N GLU A 169 -12.81 -8.51 17.35
CA GLU A 169 -13.54 -7.43 16.69
C GLU A 169 -14.46 -6.71 17.67
N GLY A 170 -14.95 -5.50 17.31
CA GLY A 170 -15.90 -4.74 18.13
C GLY A 170 -15.35 -4.36 19.51
N GLU A 171 -16.18 -4.54 20.55
CA GLU A 171 -15.86 -4.16 21.95
C GLU A 171 -14.64 -4.90 22.51
N GLN A 172 -14.43 -6.17 22.14
CA GLN A 172 -13.27 -6.94 22.59
C GLN A 172 -11.98 -6.29 22.13
N ARG A 173 -11.96 -5.74 20.90
CA ARG A 173 -10.80 -5.04 20.36
C ARG A 173 -10.57 -3.71 21.08
N ALA A 174 -11.62 -2.92 21.33
CA ALA A 174 -11.53 -1.65 22.05
C ALA A 174 -10.89 -1.84 23.44
N ASN A 175 -11.31 -2.87 24.18
CA ASN A 175 -10.73 -3.21 25.47
C ASN A 175 -9.25 -3.62 25.36
N THR A 176 -8.87 -4.42 24.35
CA THR A 176 -7.49 -4.85 24.15
C THR A 176 -6.56 -3.66 23.86
N VAL A 177 -7.00 -2.70 23.04
CA VAL A 177 -6.26 -1.45 22.75
C VAL A 177 -6.00 -0.65 24.04
N SER A 178 -6.99 -0.56 24.94
CA SER A 178 -6.86 0.15 26.21
C SER A 178 -5.76 -0.44 27.11
N TYR A 179 -5.52 -1.75 27.08
CA TYR A 179 -4.48 -2.41 27.90
C TYR A 179 -3.09 -2.32 27.29
N THR A 180 -2.93 -2.04 26.02
CA THR A 180 -1.61 -1.92 25.36
C THR A 180 -0.98 -0.54 25.46
N HIS A 181 -1.73 0.46 25.94
CA HIS A 181 -1.26 1.84 26.17
C HIS A 181 -0.93 2.15 27.65
N LEU A 182 -0.97 1.14 28.54
CA LEU A 182 -0.50 1.21 29.93
C LEU A 182 0.88 0.57 30.06
#